data_98059ed47c2700b6451c15905541b0f2
#
_entry.id   98059ed47c2700b6451c15905541b0f2
#
_cell.length_a   1.000
_cell.length_b   1.000
_cell.length_c   1.000
_cell.angle_alpha   90.00
_cell.angle_beta   90.00
_cell.angle_gamma   90.00
#
_symmetry.space_group_name_H-M   'P 1'
#
loop_
_entity.id
_entity.type
_entity.pdbx_description
1 polymer ?
#
loop_
_entity_poly.entity_id
_entity_poly.type
_entity_poly.pdbx_seq_one_letter_code
_entity_poly.pdbx_strand_id
1 'polypeptide(L)'
;MSSLPGPLARLLARTVLHPLHRLRRGATLGIRVMLVDDAGRVLLVKHTYVPGWMLPGGGVEHGQTCLDAVRCELDEEVGVTLLEPPRLIGILANFARQPGDHVALYYAHKWRQRPVVSPEIAASGLFSLRDLPPDASPATRRRVAEYLGETPLAEHW
;
A
#
# COMPACT_ATOMS: atom_id res chain seq x y z
N MET A 1 37.18 -28.05 10.59
CA MET A 1 36.86 -28.65 9.28
C MET A 1 35.38 -28.94 9.25
N SER A 2 34.56 -28.03 8.71
CA SER A 2 33.10 -28.22 8.58
C SER A 2 32.85 -29.04 7.30
N SER A 3 32.37 -30.27 7.49
CA SER A 3 32.00 -31.15 6.39
C SER A 3 30.80 -30.55 5.63
N LEU A 4 30.94 -30.36 4.32
CA LEU A 4 29.84 -29.97 3.46
C LEU A 4 28.71 -31.03 3.56
N PRO A 5 27.45 -30.64 3.65
CA PRO A 5 26.34 -31.58 3.74
C PRO A 5 26.29 -32.48 2.49
N GLY A 6 26.06 -33.77 2.69
CA GLY A 6 26.00 -34.77 1.62
C GLY A 6 24.88 -34.48 0.60
N PRO A 7 24.93 -35.13 -0.59
CA PRO A 7 23.97 -34.87 -1.67
C PRO A 7 22.51 -35.07 -1.25
N LEU A 8 22.23 -36.01 -0.35
CA LEU A 8 20.89 -36.24 0.21
C LEU A 8 20.42 -35.08 1.11
N ALA A 9 21.30 -34.52 1.92
CA ALA A 9 20.98 -33.36 2.75
C ALA A 9 20.71 -32.09 1.91
N ARG A 10 21.43 -31.93 0.81
CA ARG A 10 21.20 -30.82 -0.15
C ARG A 10 19.87 -31.01 -0.89
N LEU A 11 19.50 -32.24 -1.25
CA LEU A 11 18.21 -32.53 -1.88
C LEU A 11 17.04 -32.27 -0.92
N LEU A 12 17.12 -32.76 0.32
CA LEU A 12 16.12 -32.51 1.39
C LEU A 12 16.01 -31.01 1.70
N ALA A 13 17.11 -30.27 1.73
CA ALA A 13 17.09 -28.83 1.93
C ALA A 13 16.34 -28.13 0.79
N ARG A 14 16.55 -28.52 -0.47
CA ARG A 14 15.91 -27.90 -1.64
C ARG A 14 14.44 -28.28 -1.81
N THR A 15 14.06 -29.53 -1.52
CA THR A 15 12.71 -30.05 -1.82
C THR A 15 11.72 -29.90 -0.68
N VAL A 16 12.18 -29.86 0.56
CA VAL A 16 11.30 -29.83 1.75
C VAL A 16 11.54 -28.57 2.59
N LEU A 17 12.77 -28.27 2.96
CA LEU A 17 13.07 -27.15 3.87
C LEU A 17 12.89 -25.78 3.20
N HIS A 18 13.29 -25.62 1.93
CA HIS A 18 13.11 -24.37 1.20
C HIS A 18 11.65 -23.97 0.99
N PRO A 19 10.74 -24.85 0.54
CA PRO A 19 9.32 -24.49 0.45
C PRO A 19 8.66 -24.24 1.81
N LEU A 20 9.01 -25.00 2.87
CA LEU A 20 8.53 -24.73 4.22
C LEU A 20 9.05 -23.40 4.79
N HIS A 21 10.31 -23.04 4.52
CA HIS A 21 10.86 -21.73 4.88
C HIS A 21 10.20 -20.58 4.09
N ARG A 22 9.82 -20.80 2.84
CA ARG A 22 9.06 -19.83 2.04
C ARG A 22 7.65 -19.63 2.60
N LEU A 23 6.95 -20.68 3.01
CA LEU A 23 5.64 -20.57 3.66
C LEU A 23 5.69 -19.83 5.00
N ARG A 24 6.78 -20.02 5.77
CA ARG A 24 6.97 -19.35 7.06
C ARG A 24 7.50 -17.92 6.95
N ARG A 25 8.11 -17.53 5.83
CA ARG A 25 8.65 -16.21 5.55
C ARG A 25 7.84 -15.47 4.48
N GLY A 26 6.60 -15.86 4.24
CA GLY A 26 5.71 -15.17 3.31
C GLY A 26 5.52 -13.73 3.76
N ALA A 27 6.14 -12.78 3.04
CA ALA A 27 5.82 -11.38 3.17
C ALA A 27 4.80 -11.00 2.09
N THR A 28 3.81 -10.21 2.47
CA THR A 28 2.91 -9.55 1.53
C THR A 28 3.27 -8.08 1.42
N LEU A 29 3.06 -7.52 0.26
CA LEU A 29 3.31 -6.12 -0.01
C LEU A 29 2.06 -5.50 -0.61
N GLY A 30 1.56 -4.45 0.02
CA GLY A 30 0.56 -3.58 -0.55
C GLY A 30 1.15 -2.23 -0.92
N ILE A 31 0.40 -1.45 -1.67
CA ILE A 31 0.71 -0.04 -1.94
C ILE A 31 -0.43 0.83 -1.43
N ARG A 32 -0.11 2.05 -1.01
CA ARG A 32 -1.07 3.12 -0.76
C ARG A 32 -0.53 4.42 -1.33
N VAL A 33 -1.41 5.22 -1.91
CA VAL A 33 -1.01 6.47 -2.57
C VAL A 33 -1.74 7.64 -1.93
N MET A 34 -0.99 8.59 -1.42
CA MET A 34 -1.51 9.89 -0.99
C MET A 34 -1.50 10.83 -2.19
N LEU A 35 -2.66 11.02 -2.78
CA LEU A 35 -2.91 11.93 -3.89
C LEU A 35 -3.35 13.28 -3.33
N VAL A 36 -2.51 14.27 -3.45
CA VAL A 36 -2.81 15.64 -2.96
C VAL A 36 -2.92 16.58 -4.15
N ASP A 37 -4.01 17.33 -4.22
CA ASP A 37 -4.23 18.32 -5.27
C ASP A 37 -3.59 19.68 -4.94
N ASP A 38 -3.62 20.59 -5.92
CA ASP A 38 -3.05 21.96 -5.77
C ASP A 38 -3.82 22.81 -4.74
N ALA A 39 -5.01 22.41 -4.33
CA ALA A 39 -5.81 23.05 -3.27
C ALA A 39 -5.52 22.50 -1.86
N GLY A 40 -4.56 21.58 -1.71
CA GLY A 40 -4.21 20.95 -0.44
C GLY A 40 -5.28 19.95 0.04
N ARG A 41 -5.97 19.28 -0.88
CA ARG A 41 -6.95 18.24 -0.57
C ARG A 41 -6.39 16.87 -0.93
N VAL A 42 -6.71 15.88 -0.11
CA VAL A 42 -6.33 14.49 -0.33
C VAL A 42 -7.51 13.70 -0.90
N LEU A 43 -7.26 12.87 -1.91
CA LEU A 43 -8.23 11.94 -2.44
C LEU A 43 -8.29 10.69 -1.56
N LEU A 44 -9.47 10.41 -1.04
CA LEU A 44 -9.74 9.22 -0.22
C LEU A 44 -10.81 8.35 -0.87
N VAL A 45 -10.80 7.07 -0.53
CA VAL A 45 -11.78 6.06 -0.92
C VAL A 45 -12.46 5.44 0.28
N LYS A 46 -13.69 5.00 0.10
CA LYS A 46 -14.44 4.20 1.06
C LYS A 46 -14.78 2.87 0.39
N HIS A 47 -14.24 1.79 0.93
CA HIS A 47 -14.50 0.45 0.38
C HIS A 47 -15.89 -0.05 0.77
N THR A 48 -16.43 -0.97 -0.03
CA THR A 48 -17.73 -1.61 0.25
C THR A 48 -17.67 -2.59 1.42
N TYR A 49 -16.48 -3.12 1.75
CA TYR A 49 -16.26 -4.22 2.70
C TYR A 49 -15.42 -3.83 3.93
N VAL A 50 -14.85 -2.63 3.96
CA VAL A 50 -14.07 -2.11 5.10
C VAL A 50 -14.57 -0.72 5.47
N PRO A 51 -14.90 -0.45 6.74
CA PRO A 51 -15.39 0.86 7.14
C PRO A 51 -14.28 1.92 7.16
N GLY A 52 -14.69 3.15 6.93
CA GLY A 52 -13.82 4.33 7.01
C GLY A 52 -13.22 4.77 5.69
N TRP A 53 -12.73 6.02 5.66
CA TRP A 53 -12.04 6.61 4.52
C TRP A 53 -10.55 6.27 4.57
N MET A 54 -10.01 5.81 3.46
CA MET A 54 -8.63 5.33 3.34
C MET A 54 -7.94 5.96 2.14
N LEU A 55 -6.62 5.89 2.12
CA LEU A 55 -5.83 6.17 0.93
C LEU A 55 -6.11 5.08 -0.12
N PRO A 56 -6.26 5.43 -1.41
CA PRO A 56 -6.41 4.46 -2.48
C PRO A 56 -5.19 3.56 -2.62
N GLY A 57 -5.42 2.33 -3.11
CA GLY A 57 -4.39 1.33 -3.34
C GLY A 57 -4.75 -0.05 -2.80
N GLY A 58 -4.01 -1.06 -3.21
CA GLY A 58 -4.26 -2.48 -2.92
C GLY A 58 -3.00 -3.31 -2.80
N GLY A 59 -3.12 -4.60 -3.07
CA GLY A 59 -2.03 -5.56 -3.04
C GLY A 59 -1.11 -5.44 -4.26
N VAL A 60 0.16 -5.80 -4.10
CA VAL A 60 1.06 -6.01 -5.24
C VAL A 60 0.94 -7.46 -5.66
N GLU A 61 0.42 -7.69 -6.86
CA GLU A 61 0.19 -9.01 -7.39
C GLU A 61 1.50 -9.69 -7.84
N HIS A 62 1.47 -11.00 -7.95
CA HIS A 62 2.64 -11.76 -8.38
C HIS A 62 3.08 -11.36 -9.79
N GLY A 63 4.33 -10.92 -9.91
CA GLY A 63 4.89 -10.44 -11.18
C GLY A 63 4.68 -8.96 -11.47
N GLN A 64 3.95 -8.23 -10.62
CA GLN A 64 3.84 -6.77 -10.72
C GLN A 64 5.00 -6.06 -10.01
N THR A 65 5.40 -4.93 -10.55
CA THR A 65 6.16 -3.94 -9.79
C THR A 65 5.21 -3.11 -8.91
N CYS A 66 5.74 -2.47 -7.85
CA CYS A 66 4.93 -1.55 -7.06
C CYS A 66 4.32 -0.41 -7.90
N LEU A 67 5.03 0.07 -8.91
CA LEU A 67 4.53 1.13 -9.79
C LEU A 67 3.42 0.64 -10.73
N ASP A 68 3.45 -0.62 -11.16
CA ASP A 68 2.35 -1.22 -11.92
C ASP A 68 1.11 -1.36 -11.03
N ALA A 69 1.27 -1.84 -9.78
CA ALA A 69 0.19 -1.90 -8.82
C ALA A 69 -0.39 -0.51 -8.54
N VAL A 70 0.44 0.53 -8.35
CA VAL A 70 -0.02 1.91 -8.19
C VAL A 70 -0.90 2.35 -9.36
N ARG A 71 -0.47 2.10 -10.61
CA ARG A 71 -1.23 2.51 -11.79
C ARG A 71 -2.56 1.76 -11.92
N CYS A 72 -2.54 0.44 -11.72
CA CYS A 72 -3.74 -0.39 -11.78
C CYS A 72 -4.76 0.05 -10.72
N GLU A 73 -4.36 0.11 -9.47
CA GLU A 73 -5.25 0.44 -8.35
C GLU A 73 -5.85 1.85 -8.48
N LEU A 74 -5.05 2.84 -8.86
CA LEU A 74 -5.55 4.19 -9.05
C LEU A 74 -6.52 4.31 -10.23
N ASP A 75 -6.30 3.57 -11.31
CA ASP A 75 -7.22 3.55 -12.44
C ASP A 75 -8.53 2.84 -12.09
N GLU A 76 -8.46 1.69 -11.41
CA GLU A 76 -9.59 0.84 -11.07
C GLU A 76 -10.47 1.42 -9.95
N GLU A 77 -9.85 1.96 -8.90
CA GLU A 77 -10.59 2.47 -7.73
C GLU A 77 -11.14 3.87 -7.95
N VAL A 78 -10.36 4.77 -8.56
CA VAL A 78 -10.65 6.21 -8.59
C VAL A 78 -10.52 6.86 -9.96
N GLY A 79 -10.17 6.10 -11.01
CA GLY A 79 -9.99 6.62 -12.36
C GLY A 79 -8.86 7.63 -12.50
N VAL A 80 -7.83 7.53 -11.66
CA VAL A 80 -6.71 8.45 -11.64
C VAL A 80 -5.58 7.97 -12.53
N THR A 81 -5.09 8.87 -13.38
CA THR A 81 -3.86 8.71 -14.15
C THR A 81 -2.81 9.70 -13.62
N LEU A 82 -1.66 9.19 -13.22
CA LEU A 82 -0.53 10.02 -12.80
C LEU A 82 0.11 10.71 -14.01
N LEU A 83 0.42 11.99 -13.88
CA LEU A 83 1.11 12.80 -14.90
C LEU A 83 2.61 12.85 -14.68
N GLU A 84 3.07 12.53 -13.46
CA GLU A 84 4.47 12.43 -13.06
C GLU A 84 4.65 11.17 -12.21
N PRO A 85 5.85 10.59 -12.14
CA PRO A 85 6.14 9.46 -11.27
C PRO A 85 5.82 9.79 -9.81
N PRO A 86 5.13 8.91 -9.07
CA PRO A 86 4.90 9.11 -7.65
C PRO A 86 6.19 8.90 -6.87
N ARG A 87 6.34 9.61 -5.75
CA ARG A 87 7.50 9.50 -4.87
C ARG A 87 7.26 8.43 -3.81
N LEU A 88 8.11 7.40 -3.75
CA LEU A 88 8.12 6.46 -2.63
C LEU A 88 8.58 7.19 -1.36
N ILE A 89 7.77 7.09 -0.31
CA ILE A 89 8.03 7.70 1.00
C ILE A 89 8.69 6.71 1.94
N GLY A 90 8.17 5.48 1.97
CA GLY A 90 8.70 4.41 2.79
C GLY A 90 7.93 3.12 2.63
N ILE A 91 8.48 2.05 3.20
CA ILE A 91 7.83 0.75 3.34
C ILE A 91 7.57 0.55 4.82
N LEU A 92 6.29 0.49 5.20
CA LEU A 92 5.85 0.44 6.58
C LEU A 92 5.35 -0.97 6.93
N ALA A 93 5.69 -1.44 8.12
CA ALA A 93 5.20 -2.72 8.62
C ALA A 93 3.70 -2.64 8.96
N ASN A 94 2.91 -3.57 8.46
CA ASN A 94 1.46 -3.64 8.72
C ASN A 94 1.10 -4.91 9.52
N PHE A 95 1.87 -5.18 10.57
CA PHE A 95 1.79 -6.43 11.34
C PHE A 95 0.50 -6.54 12.16
N ALA A 96 -0.22 -5.44 12.38
CA ALA A 96 -1.54 -5.47 12.99
C ALA A 96 -2.57 -6.20 12.10
N ARG A 97 -2.37 -6.20 10.77
CA ARG A 97 -3.21 -6.96 9.83
C ARG A 97 -2.78 -8.42 9.76
N GLN A 98 -1.51 -8.68 9.46
CA GLN A 98 -0.92 -10.01 9.51
C GLN A 98 0.61 -9.92 9.63
N PRO A 99 1.26 -10.91 10.29
CA PRO A 99 2.72 -10.98 10.34
C PRO A 99 3.31 -11.04 8.93
N GLY A 100 4.32 -10.20 8.67
CA GLY A 100 4.98 -10.13 7.37
C GLY A 100 4.31 -9.21 6.34
N ASP A 101 3.17 -8.58 6.64
CA ASP A 101 2.54 -7.61 5.75
C ASP A 101 3.24 -6.25 5.82
N HIS A 102 3.44 -5.64 4.64
CA HIS A 102 4.05 -4.33 4.49
C HIS A 102 3.26 -3.47 3.51
N VAL A 103 3.35 -2.18 3.67
CA VAL A 103 2.72 -1.19 2.78
C VAL A 103 3.77 -0.22 2.28
N ALA A 104 3.93 -0.15 0.97
CA ALA A 104 4.71 0.90 0.31
C ALA A 104 3.84 2.15 0.16
N LEU A 105 4.21 3.23 0.85
CA LEU A 105 3.52 4.52 0.79
C LEU A 105 4.12 5.39 -0.30
N TYR A 106 3.28 5.88 -1.19
CA TYR A 106 3.63 6.82 -2.24
C TYR A 106 2.92 8.15 -2.07
N TYR A 107 3.58 9.26 -2.47
CA TYR A 107 2.97 10.58 -2.63
C TYR A 107 2.94 10.97 -4.11
N ALA A 108 1.81 11.55 -4.54
CA ALA A 108 1.66 12.08 -5.90
C ALA A 108 0.85 13.39 -5.88
N HIS A 109 1.30 14.37 -6.68
CA HIS A 109 0.70 15.72 -6.75
C HIS A 109 0.19 16.06 -8.15
N LYS A 110 0.72 15.42 -9.20
CA LYS A 110 0.32 15.69 -10.58
C LYS A 110 -0.43 14.51 -11.15
N TRP A 111 -1.73 14.66 -11.24
CA TRP A 111 -2.64 13.62 -11.70
C TRP A 111 -3.90 14.22 -12.33
N ARG A 112 -4.61 13.43 -13.08
CA ARG A 112 -5.95 13.74 -13.61
C ARG A 112 -6.89 12.60 -13.25
N GLN A 113 -8.18 12.91 -13.10
CA GLN A 113 -9.20 11.94 -12.74
C GLN A 113 -10.29 11.91 -13.84
N ARG A 114 -10.75 10.72 -14.14
CA ARG A 114 -11.95 10.46 -14.93
C ARG A 114 -13.00 9.78 -14.05
N PRO A 115 -14.29 9.89 -14.39
CA PRO A 115 -15.30 9.08 -13.73
C PRO A 115 -15.01 7.58 -13.89
N VAL A 116 -15.17 6.82 -12.82
CA VAL A 116 -15.06 5.37 -12.80
C VAL A 116 -16.12 4.80 -11.87
N VAL A 117 -16.58 3.58 -12.18
CA VAL A 117 -17.44 2.79 -11.30
C VAL A 117 -16.64 1.55 -10.93
N SER A 118 -16.34 1.40 -9.64
CA SER A 118 -15.64 0.24 -9.11
C SER A 118 -16.58 -0.52 -8.16
N PRO A 119 -16.72 -1.85 -8.29
CA PRO A 119 -17.56 -2.63 -7.37
C PRO A 119 -17.00 -2.67 -5.95
N GLU A 120 -15.73 -2.40 -5.78
CA GLU A 120 -15.05 -2.40 -4.48
C GLU A 120 -15.15 -1.06 -3.74
N ILE A 121 -15.44 0.03 -4.46
CA ILE A 121 -15.44 1.39 -3.92
C ILE A 121 -16.87 1.90 -3.78
N ALA A 122 -17.30 2.09 -2.55
CA ALA A 122 -18.61 2.67 -2.22
C ALA A 122 -18.65 4.18 -2.49
N ALA A 123 -17.54 4.88 -2.25
CA ALA A 123 -17.42 6.32 -2.48
C ALA A 123 -15.94 6.74 -2.63
N SER A 124 -15.72 7.82 -3.35
CA SER A 124 -14.43 8.53 -3.37
C SER A 124 -14.66 10.03 -3.24
N GLY A 125 -13.72 10.76 -2.69
CA GLY A 125 -13.85 12.20 -2.49
C GLY A 125 -12.56 12.89 -2.12
N LEU A 126 -12.51 14.20 -2.40
CA LEU A 126 -11.42 15.10 -2.03
C LEU A 126 -11.73 15.78 -0.71
N PHE A 127 -10.84 15.65 0.27
CA PHE A 127 -10.99 16.22 1.60
C PHE A 127 -9.80 17.12 1.95
N SER A 128 -10.06 18.20 2.67
CA SER A 128 -8.99 19.03 3.20
C SER A 128 -8.07 18.19 4.09
N LEU A 129 -6.75 18.34 3.92
CA LEU A 129 -5.77 17.70 4.80
C LEU A 129 -5.95 18.09 6.28
N ARG A 130 -6.55 19.27 6.55
CA ARG A 130 -6.80 19.77 7.90
C ARG A 130 -8.21 19.47 8.42
N ASP A 131 -9.08 18.94 7.57
CA ASP A 131 -10.47 18.61 7.92
C ASP A 131 -10.88 17.30 7.25
N LEU A 132 -10.36 16.21 7.80
CA LEU A 132 -10.63 14.86 7.34
C LEU A 132 -12.02 14.41 7.82
N PRO A 133 -12.72 13.56 7.04
CA PRO A 133 -14.02 13.03 7.47
C PRO A 133 -13.91 12.33 8.83
N PRO A 134 -14.98 12.40 9.67
CA PRO A 134 -14.96 11.85 11.04
C PRO A 134 -14.57 10.37 11.09
N ASP A 135 -14.98 9.61 10.08
CA ASP A 135 -14.71 8.19 9.91
C ASP A 135 -13.45 7.89 9.06
N ALA A 136 -12.54 8.87 8.88
CA ALA A 136 -11.22 8.57 8.30
C ALA A 136 -10.47 7.57 9.17
N SER A 137 -9.85 6.56 8.53
CA SER A 137 -9.16 5.50 9.24
C SER A 137 -8.00 6.04 10.10
N PRO A 138 -7.64 5.38 11.22
CA PRO A 138 -6.49 5.81 12.02
C PRO A 138 -5.19 5.87 11.21
N ALA A 139 -4.99 4.94 10.27
CA ALA A 139 -3.84 4.96 9.37
C ALA A 139 -3.86 6.20 8.45
N THR A 140 -5.00 6.53 7.84
CA THR A 140 -5.15 7.74 7.02
C THR A 140 -4.78 9.00 7.81
N ARG A 141 -5.29 9.13 9.04
CA ARG A 141 -4.99 10.28 9.90
C ARG A 141 -3.51 10.40 10.21
N ARG A 142 -2.84 9.27 10.54
CA ARG A 142 -1.39 9.26 10.77
C ARG A 142 -0.61 9.71 9.53
N ARG A 143 -0.94 9.16 8.36
CA ARG A 143 -0.26 9.52 7.09
C ARG A 143 -0.44 10.99 6.75
N VAL A 144 -1.61 11.56 7.00
CA VAL A 144 -1.86 12.99 6.80
C VAL A 144 -1.05 13.85 7.78
N ALA A 145 -1.00 13.49 9.06
CA ALA A 145 -0.18 14.21 10.05
C ALA A 145 1.33 14.19 9.69
N GLU A 146 1.82 13.05 9.20
CA GLU A 146 3.20 12.92 8.71
C GLU A 146 3.45 13.76 7.46
N TYR A 147 2.50 13.79 6.52
CA TYR A 147 2.58 14.63 5.33
C TYR A 147 2.64 16.12 5.68
N LEU A 148 1.87 16.54 6.68
CA LEU A 148 1.86 17.92 7.18
C LEU A 148 3.10 18.28 8.03
N GLY A 149 3.97 17.31 8.33
CA GLY A 149 5.15 17.49 9.18
C GLY A 149 4.82 17.61 10.67
N GLU A 150 3.62 17.26 11.10
CA GLU A 150 3.17 17.30 12.49
C GLU A 150 3.78 16.15 13.31
N THR A 151 4.10 15.04 12.66
CA THR A 151 4.77 13.88 13.24
C THR A 151 5.82 13.32 12.27
N PRO A 152 6.90 12.69 12.77
CA PRO A 152 7.84 11.98 11.91
C PRO A 152 7.18 10.75 11.26
N LEU A 153 7.73 10.30 10.12
CA LEU A 153 7.28 9.07 9.48
C LEU A 153 7.47 7.87 10.43
N ALA A 154 6.39 7.14 10.68
CA ALA A 154 6.42 5.95 11.50
C ALA A 154 6.97 4.73 10.72
N GLU A 155 7.48 3.74 11.45
CA GLU A 155 7.89 2.45 10.88
C GLU A 155 6.69 1.53 10.61
N HIS A 156 5.55 1.79 11.27
CA HIS A 156 4.32 0.99 11.18
C HIS A 156 3.19 1.76 10.49
N TRP A 157 2.38 0.99 9.78
CA TRP A 157 1.21 1.47 9.05
C TRP A 157 0.06 1.97 9.95
#